data_4a8e2875f3840e0d108168fdc43475e7
#
_entry.id   4a8e2875f3840e0d108168fdc43475e7
#
_cell.length_a   1.000
_cell.length_b   1.000
_cell.length_c   1.000
_cell.angle_alpha   90.00
_cell.angle_beta   90.00
_cell.angle_gamma   90.00
#
_symmetry.space_group_name_H-M   'P 1'
#
loop_
_entity.id
_entity.type
_entity.pdbx_description
1 polymer ?
#
loop_
_entity_poly.entity_id
_entity_poly.type
_entity_poly.pdbx_seq_one_letter_code
_entity_poly.pdbx_strand_id
1 'polypeptide(L)'
;MAFAWTLDERKFLALEQVRTLRRFCEREKQTALKHGEFLGVRDWFLIELGLNTGLRVQEMTDLKCGDLLVSGVEASLIVRKGKGKRRRPVWIDEAFKKTCRSFLGWKHWYGHSVEDEAPLFTSENGSPLTKRALQKAFKRIAGSAGLKGHYSIHCLRHTFGTHFLKASSYNLRFVQEQLGHSSVRVTEVYTGLLSTEKKRALARLYRS
;
A
#
# COMPACT_ATOMS: atom_id res chain seq x y z
N MET A 1 12.36 6.47 -29.56
CA MET A 1 12.92 5.48 -28.64
C MET A 1 11.88 5.14 -27.59
N ALA A 2 11.32 3.94 -27.64
CA ALA A 2 10.34 3.47 -26.66
C ALA A 2 11.09 3.08 -25.39
N PHE A 3 10.87 3.80 -24.30
CA PHE A 3 11.33 3.38 -22.97
C PHE A 3 10.56 2.13 -22.59
N ALA A 4 11.15 0.97 -22.78
CA ALA A 4 10.64 -0.29 -22.23
C ALA A 4 10.82 -0.22 -20.70
N TRP A 5 9.73 0.02 -19.98
CA TRP A 5 9.66 -0.12 -18.53
C TRP A 5 9.62 -1.61 -18.21
N THR A 6 10.79 -2.23 -18.12
CA THR A 6 10.89 -3.58 -17.53
C THR A 6 10.75 -3.46 -16.03
N LEU A 7 10.04 -4.41 -15.41
CA LEU A 7 9.95 -4.52 -13.95
C LEU A 7 11.37 -4.83 -13.43
N ASP A 8 12.07 -3.80 -13.02
CA ASP A 8 13.36 -3.94 -12.36
C ASP A 8 13.09 -4.51 -10.95
N GLU A 9 13.63 -5.69 -10.66
CA GLU A 9 13.50 -6.33 -9.34
C GLU A 9 13.95 -5.41 -8.19
N ARG A 10 14.73 -4.39 -8.49
CA ARG A 10 15.13 -3.35 -7.53
C ARG A 10 14.03 -2.34 -7.19
N LYS A 11 12.88 -2.39 -7.88
CA LYS A 11 11.76 -1.43 -7.67
C LYS A 11 10.66 -1.94 -6.77
N PHE A 12 10.63 -3.23 -6.44
CA PHE A 12 9.65 -3.82 -5.54
C PHE A 12 10.32 -4.73 -4.51
N LEU A 13 9.63 -4.98 -3.41
CA LEU A 13 10.13 -5.83 -2.34
C LEU A 13 9.77 -7.30 -2.62
N ALA A 14 10.75 -8.19 -2.51
CA ALA A 14 10.50 -9.63 -2.48
C ALA A 14 9.71 -10.00 -1.21
N LEU A 15 9.05 -11.16 -1.19
CA LEU A 15 8.22 -11.59 -0.06
C LEU A 15 8.99 -11.58 1.28
N GLU A 16 10.27 -11.98 1.26
CA GLU A 16 11.08 -11.96 2.48
C GLU A 16 11.38 -10.54 2.98
N GLN A 17 11.60 -9.61 2.06
CA GLN A 17 11.77 -8.19 2.40
C GLN A 17 10.47 -7.59 2.95
N VAL A 18 9.30 -7.97 2.41
CA VAL A 18 7.99 -7.59 2.95
C VAL A 18 7.81 -8.12 4.37
N ARG A 19 8.15 -9.39 4.62
CA ARG A 19 8.10 -10.00 5.94
C ARG A 19 9.02 -9.29 6.94
N THR A 20 10.24 -8.98 6.53
CA THR A 20 11.22 -8.25 7.36
C THR A 20 10.69 -6.86 7.72
N LEU A 21 10.18 -6.12 6.73
CA LEU A 21 9.61 -4.79 6.95
C LEU A 21 8.40 -4.83 7.90
N ARG A 22 7.48 -5.77 7.69
CA ARG A 22 6.31 -5.95 8.56
C ARG A 22 6.69 -6.33 9.98
N ARG A 23 7.63 -7.26 10.19
CA ARG A 23 8.11 -7.65 11.52
C ARG A 23 8.75 -6.48 12.25
N PHE A 24 9.55 -5.68 11.55
CA PHE A 24 10.12 -4.46 12.10
C PHE A 24 9.03 -3.49 12.55
N CYS A 25 8.10 -3.14 11.65
CA CYS A 25 7.02 -2.19 11.95
C CYS A 25 6.10 -2.66 13.08
N GLU A 26 5.80 -3.97 13.14
CA GLU A 26 4.99 -4.54 14.22
C GLU A 26 5.69 -4.40 15.57
N ARG A 27 6.99 -4.65 15.64
CA ARG A 27 7.78 -4.47 16.87
C ARG A 27 7.78 -2.99 17.31
N GLU A 28 8.04 -2.06 16.39
CA GLU A 28 8.01 -0.63 16.68
C GLU A 28 6.62 -0.16 17.15
N LYS A 29 5.56 -0.68 16.52
CA LYS A 29 4.18 -0.43 16.98
C LYS A 29 3.97 -0.90 18.42
N GLN A 30 4.39 -2.14 18.76
CA GLN A 30 4.23 -2.68 20.10
C GLN A 30 4.99 -1.86 21.15
N THR A 31 6.19 -1.41 20.81
CA THR A 31 6.99 -0.52 21.66
C THR A 31 6.27 0.82 21.85
N ALA A 32 5.80 1.42 20.77
CA ALA A 32 5.09 2.69 20.79
C ALA A 32 3.80 2.63 21.64
N LEU A 33 3.03 1.53 21.52
CA LEU A 33 1.82 1.32 22.32
C LEU A 33 2.14 1.23 23.82
N LYS A 34 3.25 0.60 24.22
CA LYS A 34 3.66 0.49 25.62
C LYS A 34 4.07 1.84 26.22
N HIS A 35 4.66 2.71 25.41
CA HIS A 35 5.18 4.01 25.87
C HIS A 35 4.26 5.19 25.56
N GLY A 36 3.10 4.95 24.92
CA GLY A 36 2.19 6.01 24.51
C GLY A 36 2.74 6.88 23.37
N GLU A 37 3.65 6.36 22.54
CA GLU A 37 4.29 7.10 21.46
C GLU A 37 3.47 7.07 20.17
N PHE A 38 3.42 8.19 19.45
CA PHE A 38 2.61 8.33 18.26
C PHE A 38 3.23 7.69 17.01
N LEU A 39 4.53 7.88 16.82
CA LEU A 39 5.18 7.62 15.54
C LEU A 39 5.17 6.14 15.13
N GLY A 40 5.43 5.24 16.06
CA GLY A 40 5.54 3.81 15.75
C GLY A 40 4.24 3.21 15.20
N VAL A 41 3.09 3.59 15.78
CA VAL A 41 1.77 3.09 15.34
C VAL A 41 1.37 3.71 13.99
N ARG A 42 1.58 5.01 13.81
CA ARG A 42 1.30 5.70 12.54
C ARG A 42 2.14 5.10 11.39
N ASP A 43 3.41 4.89 11.64
CA ASP A 43 4.35 4.41 10.64
C ASP A 43 4.13 2.95 10.28
N TRP A 44 3.76 2.12 11.26
CA TRP A 44 3.26 0.78 11.00
C TRP A 44 2.04 0.80 10.06
N PHE A 45 1.06 1.67 10.35
CA PHE A 45 -0.13 1.75 9.51
C PHE A 45 0.18 2.29 8.09
N LEU A 46 1.13 3.21 7.93
CA LEU A 46 1.60 3.68 6.63
C LEU A 46 2.11 2.54 5.76
N ILE A 47 2.91 1.63 6.33
CA ILE A 47 3.45 0.47 5.62
C ILE A 47 2.35 -0.51 5.28
N GLU A 48 1.48 -0.85 6.25
CA GLU A 48 0.35 -1.76 6.01
C GLU A 48 -0.60 -1.21 4.95
N LEU A 49 -0.94 0.09 4.98
CA LEU A 49 -1.77 0.73 3.95
C LEU A 49 -1.13 0.58 2.57
N GLY A 50 0.15 0.90 2.44
CA GLY A 50 0.84 0.81 1.15
C GLY A 50 0.90 -0.61 0.59
N LEU A 51 1.19 -1.59 1.45
CA LEU A 51 1.31 -3.00 1.07
C LEU A 51 -0.02 -3.69 0.78
N ASN A 52 -1.15 -3.20 1.33
CA ASN A 52 -2.47 -3.81 1.14
C ASN A 52 -3.33 -3.10 0.08
N THR A 53 -2.95 -1.89 -0.35
CA THR A 53 -3.79 -1.09 -1.26
C THR A 53 -3.08 -0.63 -2.52
N GLY A 54 -1.76 -0.55 -2.51
CA GLY A 54 -0.97 -0.03 -3.61
C GLY A 54 -1.27 1.43 -3.96
N LEU A 55 -1.78 2.24 -3.04
CA LEU A 55 -2.06 3.65 -3.26
C LEU A 55 -0.82 4.44 -3.66
N ARG A 56 -1.02 5.50 -4.46
CA ARG A 56 0.03 6.49 -4.70
C ARG A 56 0.27 7.31 -3.43
N VAL A 57 1.50 7.78 -3.21
CA VAL A 57 1.82 8.59 -2.01
C VAL A 57 0.92 9.83 -1.90
N GLN A 58 0.54 10.45 -3.02
CA GLN A 58 -0.40 11.56 -3.00
C GLN A 58 -1.81 11.12 -2.58
N GLU A 59 -2.26 9.95 -3.07
CA GLU A 59 -3.55 9.37 -2.66
C GLU A 59 -3.55 9.08 -1.15
N MET A 60 -2.46 8.51 -0.60
CA MET A 60 -2.30 8.28 0.85
C MET A 60 -2.35 9.60 1.65
N THR A 61 -1.68 10.65 1.15
CA THR A 61 -1.66 11.98 1.80
C THR A 61 -3.05 12.60 1.86
N ASP A 62 -3.86 12.41 0.81
CA ASP A 62 -5.17 13.03 0.65
C ASP A 62 -6.30 12.25 1.37
N LEU A 63 -6.02 11.04 1.91
CA LEU A 63 -7.01 10.24 2.62
C LEU A 63 -7.54 10.93 3.88
N LYS A 64 -8.84 10.83 4.07
CA LYS A 64 -9.56 11.20 5.29
C LYS A 64 -10.00 9.95 6.06
N CYS A 65 -10.32 10.10 7.34
CA CYS A 65 -10.77 8.98 8.15
C CYS A 65 -12.06 8.36 7.59
N GLY A 66 -13.01 9.16 7.13
CA GLY A 66 -14.25 8.71 6.49
C GLY A 66 -14.09 8.05 5.12
N ASP A 67 -12.88 8.09 4.53
CA ASP A 67 -12.61 7.33 3.31
C ASP A 67 -12.39 5.84 3.57
N LEU A 68 -12.19 5.44 4.83
CA LEU A 68 -12.06 4.04 5.24
C LEU A 68 -13.45 3.45 5.51
N LEU A 69 -14.09 2.89 4.48
CA LEU A 69 -15.40 2.24 4.61
C LEU A 69 -15.24 0.85 5.23
N VAL A 70 -15.09 0.80 6.56
CA VAL A 70 -14.74 -0.42 7.30
C VAL A 70 -15.85 -0.91 8.26
N SER A 71 -17.00 -0.25 8.30
CA SER A 71 -18.13 -0.64 9.16
C SER A 71 -19.06 -1.67 8.51
N GLY A 72 -19.20 -1.69 7.19
CA GLY A 72 -20.09 -2.60 6.45
C GLY A 72 -19.57 -4.03 6.29
N VAL A 73 -20.32 -4.85 5.58
CA VAL A 73 -19.93 -6.24 5.20
C VAL A 73 -18.74 -6.17 4.24
N GLU A 74 -18.87 -5.40 3.16
CA GLU A 74 -17.78 -5.14 2.22
C GLU A 74 -16.92 -3.98 2.73
N ALA A 75 -15.60 -4.14 2.62
CA ALA A 75 -14.66 -3.12 3.04
C ALA A 75 -13.89 -2.54 1.86
N SER A 76 -13.78 -1.23 1.83
CA SER A 76 -13.04 -0.51 0.79
C SER A 76 -12.51 0.81 1.32
N LEU A 77 -11.58 1.40 0.56
CA LEU A 77 -11.17 2.80 0.75
C LEU A 77 -11.66 3.60 -0.45
N ILE A 78 -12.01 4.85 -0.23
CA ILE A 78 -12.40 5.76 -1.31
C ILE A 78 -11.24 6.68 -1.66
N VAL A 79 -10.68 6.55 -2.85
CA VAL A 79 -9.73 7.51 -3.39
C VAL A 79 -10.49 8.67 -4.01
N ARG A 80 -10.47 9.84 -3.36
CA ARG A 80 -11.28 11.03 -3.74
C ARG A 80 -10.79 11.73 -5.00
N LYS A 81 -9.47 11.69 -5.30
CA LYS A 81 -8.84 12.38 -6.43
C LYS A 81 -7.91 11.44 -7.16
N GLY A 82 -8.47 10.61 -8.05
CA GLY A 82 -7.68 9.85 -9.03
C GLY A 82 -7.33 10.70 -10.26
N LYS A 83 -6.51 10.18 -11.18
CA LYS A 83 -6.27 10.79 -12.49
C LYS A 83 -7.63 10.98 -13.20
N GLY A 84 -8.02 12.24 -13.49
CA GLY A 84 -9.33 12.58 -14.06
C GLY A 84 -10.40 12.99 -13.02
N LYS A 85 -10.05 13.30 -11.77
CA LYS A 85 -10.95 13.77 -10.68
C LYS A 85 -12.08 12.79 -10.30
N ARG A 86 -12.03 11.51 -10.73
CA ARG A 86 -13.05 10.50 -10.42
C ARG A 86 -12.72 9.80 -9.09
N ARG A 87 -13.74 9.63 -8.27
CA ARG A 87 -13.67 8.76 -7.08
C ARG A 87 -13.57 7.30 -7.54
N ARG A 88 -12.76 6.49 -6.84
CA ARG A 88 -12.72 5.05 -7.05
C ARG A 88 -12.63 4.31 -5.73
N PRO A 89 -13.31 3.16 -5.59
CA PRO A 89 -13.08 2.25 -4.50
C PRO A 89 -11.74 1.51 -4.69
N VAL A 90 -11.11 1.17 -3.59
CA VAL A 90 -9.98 0.25 -3.49
C VAL A 90 -10.41 -0.82 -2.49
N TRP A 91 -10.63 -2.03 -2.96
CA TRP A 91 -11.10 -3.14 -2.15
C TRP A 91 -10.01 -3.62 -1.19
N ILE A 92 -10.42 -4.03 0.01
CA ILE A 92 -9.53 -4.56 1.05
C ILE A 92 -10.13 -5.83 1.65
N ASP A 93 -9.27 -6.70 2.15
CA ASP A 93 -9.69 -7.92 2.81
C ASP A 93 -10.09 -7.68 4.29
N GLU A 94 -10.69 -8.68 4.91
CA GLU A 94 -11.14 -8.62 6.30
C GLU A 94 -9.99 -8.45 7.31
N ALA A 95 -8.79 -8.95 6.99
CA ALA A 95 -7.62 -8.79 7.86
C ALA A 95 -7.18 -7.33 7.89
N PHE A 96 -7.09 -6.70 6.71
CA PHE A 96 -6.71 -5.29 6.64
C PHE A 96 -7.83 -4.35 7.10
N LYS A 97 -9.10 -4.73 6.95
CA LYS A 97 -10.24 -4.03 7.56
C LYS A 97 -10.10 -3.92 9.09
N LYS A 98 -9.73 -5.02 9.76
CA LYS A 98 -9.44 -5.03 11.20
C LYS A 98 -8.27 -4.10 11.54
N THR A 99 -7.23 -4.12 10.73
CA THR A 99 -6.08 -3.20 10.85
C THR A 99 -6.49 -1.73 10.78
N CYS A 100 -7.36 -1.37 9.83
CA CYS A 100 -7.90 -0.01 9.69
C CYS A 100 -8.72 0.40 10.94
N ARG A 101 -9.60 -0.48 11.42
CA ARG A 101 -10.38 -0.22 12.65
C ARG A 101 -9.48 -0.01 13.86
N SER A 102 -8.48 -0.88 14.05
CA SER A 102 -7.51 -0.76 15.14
C SER A 102 -6.73 0.56 15.08
N PHE A 103 -6.34 0.98 13.88
CA PHE A 103 -5.65 2.25 13.69
C PHE A 103 -6.54 3.46 14.02
N LEU A 104 -7.80 3.47 13.55
CA LEU A 104 -8.74 4.55 13.86
C LEU A 104 -9.05 4.61 15.37
N GLY A 105 -9.27 3.45 16.01
CA GLY A 105 -9.47 3.39 17.46
C GLY A 105 -8.27 3.92 18.24
N TRP A 106 -7.05 3.54 17.85
CA TRP A 106 -5.83 4.06 18.46
C TRP A 106 -5.67 5.56 18.21
N LYS A 107 -5.94 6.04 17.00
CA LYS A 107 -5.85 7.47 16.65
C LYS A 107 -6.79 8.32 17.51
N HIS A 108 -8.02 7.82 17.73
CA HIS A 108 -8.99 8.44 18.63
C HIS A 108 -8.49 8.43 20.09
N TRP A 109 -8.00 7.28 20.58
CA TRP A 109 -7.45 7.14 21.92
C TRP A 109 -6.28 8.09 22.18
N TYR A 110 -5.44 8.33 21.16
CA TYR A 110 -4.33 9.27 21.23
C TYR A 110 -4.79 10.75 21.28
N GLY A 111 -6.08 11.02 21.09
CA GLY A 111 -6.66 12.38 21.11
C GLY A 111 -6.74 13.07 19.77
N HIS A 112 -6.51 12.34 18.66
CA HIS A 112 -6.66 12.90 17.32
C HIS A 112 -8.07 12.67 16.78
N SER A 113 -8.59 13.66 16.02
CA SER A 113 -9.90 13.53 15.36
C SER A 113 -9.92 12.35 14.38
N VAL A 114 -11.02 11.60 14.41
CA VAL A 114 -11.37 10.53 13.50
C VAL A 114 -12.66 10.82 12.71
N GLU A 115 -13.15 12.06 12.80
CA GLU A 115 -14.28 12.54 12.00
C GLU A 115 -14.03 12.30 10.50
N ASP A 116 -15.10 12.19 9.73
CA ASP A 116 -15.04 11.82 8.32
C ASP A 116 -14.07 12.69 7.49
N GLU A 117 -14.02 13.98 7.75
CA GLU A 117 -13.13 14.92 7.05
C GLU A 117 -11.76 15.08 7.71
N ALA A 118 -11.50 14.43 8.86
CA ALA A 118 -10.21 14.49 9.52
C ALA A 118 -9.14 13.77 8.66
N PRO A 119 -7.92 14.34 8.54
CA PRO A 119 -6.85 13.71 7.80
C PRO A 119 -6.47 12.36 8.42
N LEU A 120 -6.32 11.32 7.59
CA LEU A 120 -5.95 9.98 8.05
C LEU A 120 -4.55 9.99 8.67
N PHE A 121 -3.58 10.62 7.99
CA PHE A 121 -2.21 10.74 8.46
C PHE A 121 -1.94 12.13 9.03
N THR A 122 -1.58 12.16 10.30
CA THR A 122 -1.24 13.38 11.04
C THR A 122 0.18 13.29 11.62
N SER A 123 0.74 14.44 11.92
CA SER A 123 1.89 14.54 12.83
C SER A 123 1.44 14.28 14.28
N GLU A 124 2.36 14.19 15.19
CA GLU A 124 2.09 13.97 16.61
C GLU A 124 1.21 15.06 17.24
N ASN A 125 1.32 16.30 16.76
CA ASN A 125 0.47 17.42 17.17
C ASN A 125 -0.82 17.57 16.35
N GLY A 126 -1.25 16.54 15.63
CA GLY A 126 -2.52 16.49 14.91
C GLY A 126 -2.55 17.15 13.52
N SER A 127 -1.48 17.83 13.09
CA SER A 127 -1.44 18.50 11.79
C SER A 127 -1.38 17.50 10.62
N PRO A 128 -2.04 17.75 9.47
CA PRO A 128 -2.00 16.87 8.31
C PRO A 128 -0.56 16.64 7.81
N LEU A 129 -0.21 15.40 7.46
CA LEU A 129 1.09 15.11 6.88
C LEU A 129 1.13 15.49 5.40
N THR A 130 2.29 16.03 4.99
CA THR A 130 2.57 16.28 3.58
C THR A 130 3.10 15.01 2.90
N LYS A 131 2.99 14.96 1.56
CA LYS A 131 3.64 13.92 0.74
C LYS A 131 5.12 13.73 1.09
N ARG A 132 5.87 14.83 1.28
CA ARG A 132 7.29 14.80 1.65
C ARG A 132 7.51 14.16 3.03
N ALA A 133 6.60 14.40 3.98
CA ALA A 133 6.66 13.79 5.31
C ALA A 133 6.47 12.27 5.24
N LEU A 134 5.48 11.78 4.47
CA LEU A 134 5.28 10.34 4.26
C LEU A 134 6.49 9.68 3.56
N GLN A 135 7.09 10.35 2.57
CA GLN A 135 8.30 9.87 1.91
C GLN A 135 9.49 9.78 2.88
N LYS A 136 9.68 10.78 3.75
CA LYS A 136 10.72 10.77 4.79
C LYS A 136 10.48 9.65 5.81
N ALA A 137 9.22 9.47 6.26
CA ALA A 137 8.85 8.40 7.18
C ALA A 137 9.18 7.03 6.57
N PHE A 138 8.77 6.77 5.33
CA PHE A 138 9.10 5.52 4.64
C PHE A 138 10.61 5.30 4.54
N LYS A 139 11.39 6.31 4.15
CA LYS A 139 12.86 6.19 4.01
C LYS A 139 13.52 5.83 5.34
N ARG A 140 13.08 6.45 6.44
CA ARG A 140 13.54 6.13 7.80
C ARG A 140 13.21 4.68 8.16
N ILE A 141 11.94 4.26 8.00
CA ILE A 141 11.47 2.91 8.31
C ILE A 141 12.25 1.86 7.51
N ALA A 142 12.38 2.05 6.20
CA ALA A 142 13.09 1.11 5.32
C ALA A 142 14.57 0.96 5.72
N GLY A 143 15.23 2.07 6.07
CA GLY A 143 16.61 2.05 6.57
C GLY A 143 16.73 1.33 7.90
N SER A 144 15.88 1.65 8.88
CA SER A 144 15.87 1.01 10.21
C SER A 144 15.48 -0.48 10.15
N ALA A 145 14.65 -0.87 9.19
CA ALA A 145 14.31 -2.28 8.94
C ALA A 145 15.45 -3.06 8.23
N GLY A 146 16.55 -2.41 7.90
CA GLY A 146 17.70 -3.04 7.25
C GLY A 146 17.46 -3.40 5.77
N LEU A 147 16.51 -2.76 5.10
CA LEU A 147 16.29 -3.00 3.68
C LEU A 147 17.46 -2.46 2.87
N LYS A 148 18.24 -3.37 2.28
CA LYS A 148 19.36 -3.03 1.39
C LYS A 148 18.81 -2.57 0.05
N GLY A 149 19.08 -1.32 -0.35
CA GLY A 149 18.67 -0.74 -1.63
C GLY A 149 18.10 0.67 -1.50
N HIS A 150 17.98 1.36 -2.64
CA HIS A 150 17.42 2.72 -2.71
C HIS A 150 15.92 2.67 -2.98
N TYR A 151 15.14 2.22 -1.99
CA TYR A 151 13.69 2.17 -2.10
C TYR A 151 13.07 3.54 -1.83
N SER A 152 12.13 3.94 -2.68
CA SER A 152 11.19 5.04 -2.42
C SER A 152 9.85 4.47 -1.97
N ILE A 153 8.98 5.30 -1.39
CA ILE A 153 7.63 4.87 -0.95
C ILE A 153 6.80 4.25 -2.11
N HIS A 154 7.12 4.57 -3.36
CA HIS A 154 6.48 3.97 -4.54
C HIS A 154 6.77 2.47 -4.67
N CYS A 155 7.82 1.96 -4.02
CA CYS A 155 8.10 0.52 -4.00
C CYS A 155 6.95 -0.28 -3.36
N LEU A 156 6.23 0.27 -2.36
CA LEU A 156 5.07 -0.36 -1.74
C LEU A 156 3.98 -0.64 -2.79
N ARG A 157 3.71 0.33 -3.66
CA ARG A 157 2.76 0.17 -4.76
C ARG A 157 3.23 -0.85 -5.79
N HIS A 158 4.50 -0.83 -6.17
CA HIS A 158 5.06 -1.83 -7.08
C HIS A 158 5.01 -3.22 -6.46
N THR A 159 5.32 -3.33 -5.17
CA THR A 159 5.22 -4.57 -4.39
C THR A 159 3.80 -5.11 -4.39
N PHE A 160 2.82 -4.28 -4.01
CA PHE A 160 1.41 -4.65 -4.05
C PHE A 160 1.00 -5.14 -5.45
N GLY A 161 1.26 -4.34 -6.49
CA GLY A 161 0.85 -4.69 -7.86
C GLY A 161 1.47 -6.00 -8.35
N THR A 162 2.76 -6.24 -8.04
CA THR A 162 3.46 -7.48 -8.41
C THR A 162 2.90 -8.70 -7.69
N HIS A 163 2.70 -8.60 -6.36
CA HIS A 163 2.18 -9.73 -5.59
C HIS A 163 0.70 -9.97 -5.84
N PHE A 164 -0.09 -8.91 -6.01
CA PHE A 164 -1.51 -9.02 -6.34
C PHE A 164 -1.72 -9.64 -7.74
N LEU A 165 -0.89 -9.28 -8.73
CA LEU A 165 -0.92 -9.92 -10.04
C LEU A 165 -0.69 -11.43 -9.93
N LYS A 166 0.33 -11.85 -9.16
CA LYS A 166 0.59 -13.27 -8.93
C LYS A 166 -0.56 -13.97 -8.20
N ALA A 167 -1.08 -13.34 -7.14
CA ALA A 167 -2.18 -13.87 -6.32
C ALA A 167 -3.50 -13.97 -7.09
N SER A 168 -3.74 -13.07 -8.06
CA SER A 168 -4.94 -13.06 -8.91
C SER A 168 -4.81 -13.94 -10.16
N SER A 169 -3.89 -14.91 -10.15
CA SER A 169 -3.62 -15.76 -11.32
C SER A 169 -3.34 -14.95 -12.59
N TYR A 170 -2.57 -13.87 -12.42
CA TYR A 170 -2.17 -12.95 -13.50
C TYR A 170 -3.33 -12.18 -14.17
N ASN A 171 -4.42 -11.96 -13.43
CA ASN A 171 -5.52 -11.12 -13.91
C ASN A 171 -5.13 -9.63 -13.90
N LEU A 172 -4.66 -9.16 -15.03
CA LEU A 172 -4.24 -7.76 -15.22
C LEU A 172 -5.36 -6.75 -14.99
N ARG A 173 -6.59 -7.12 -15.32
CA ARG A 173 -7.75 -6.23 -15.16
C ARG A 173 -8.01 -5.93 -13.69
N PHE A 174 -7.95 -6.93 -12.82
CA PHE A 174 -8.06 -6.73 -11.38
C PHE A 174 -6.98 -5.78 -10.86
N VAL A 175 -5.73 -5.96 -11.30
CA VAL A 175 -4.63 -5.07 -10.90
C VAL A 175 -4.85 -3.64 -11.40
N GLN A 176 -5.35 -3.47 -12.65
CA GLN A 176 -5.64 -2.16 -13.22
C GLN A 176 -6.72 -1.43 -12.45
N GLU A 177 -7.83 -2.10 -12.16
CA GLU A 177 -8.97 -1.55 -11.41
C GLU A 177 -8.52 -1.16 -9.98
N GLN A 178 -7.84 -2.05 -9.28
CA GLN A 178 -7.38 -1.84 -7.91
C GLN A 178 -6.36 -0.68 -7.82
N LEU A 179 -5.42 -0.61 -8.73
CA LEU A 179 -4.42 0.45 -8.78
C LEU A 179 -4.94 1.75 -9.40
N GLY A 180 -6.08 1.74 -10.10
CA GLY A 180 -6.61 2.91 -10.80
C GLY A 180 -5.69 3.35 -11.95
N HIS A 181 -5.28 2.41 -12.80
CA HIS A 181 -4.53 2.69 -14.01
C HIS A 181 -5.47 3.12 -15.13
N SER A 182 -5.32 4.35 -15.62
CA SER A 182 -6.14 4.91 -16.71
C SER A 182 -5.71 4.46 -18.11
N SER A 183 -4.62 3.69 -18.24
CA SER A 183 -4.15 3.17 -19.52
C SER A 183 -3.45 1.82 -19.38
N VAL A 184 -3.58 0.98 -20.39
CA VAL A 184 -2.93 -0.33 -20.55
C VAL A 184 -1.39 -0.21 -20.51
N ARG A 185 -0.83 0.92 -20.93
CA ARG A 185 0.64 1.17 -20.95
C ARG A 185 1.32 1.04 -19.59
N VAL A 186 0.62 1.33 -18.49
CA VAL A 186 1.21 1.17 -17.14
C VAL A 186 1.29 -0.31 -16.76
N THR A 187 0.54 -1.16 -17.46
CA THR A 187 0.52 -2.61 -17.25
C THR A 187 1.66 -3.30 -18.00
N GLU A 188 2.32 -2.63 -18.95
CA GLU A 188 3.52 -3.13 -19.64
C GLU A 188 4.67 -3.42 -18.64
N VAL A 189 4.67 -2.75 -17.49
CA VAL A 189 5.60 -3.01 -16.38
C VAL A 189 5.57 -4.48 -15.93
N TYR A 190 4.41 -5.15 -16.07
CA TYR A 190 4.22 -6.55 -15.65
C TYR A 190 4.37 -7.55 -16.81
N THR A 191 4.70 -7.11 -18.03
CA THR A 191 4.76 -7.94 -19.22
C THR A 191 5.85 -9.04 -19.13
N GLY A 192 6.96 -8.74 -18.45
CA GLY A 192 8.03 -9.71 -18.21
C GLY A 192 7.56 -10.91 -17.37
N LEU A 193 6.76 -10.66 -16.33
CA LEU A 193 6.15 -11.72 -15.52
C LEU A 193 5.15 -12.56 -16.32
N LEU A 194 4.36 -11.90 -17.17
CA LEU A 194 3.37 -12.57 -18.03
C LEU A 194 4.02 -13.46 -19.08
N SER A 195 5.16 -13.09 -19.65
CA SER A 195 5.84 -13.90 -20.66
C SER A 195 6.31 -15.24 -20.11
N THR A 196 6.84 -15.23 -18.88
CA THR A 196 7.26 -16.46 -18.18
C THR A 196 6.07 -17.35 -17.85
N GLU A 197 4.96 -16.77 -17.37
CA GLU A 197 3.77 -17.55 -17.04
C GLU A 197 3.03 -18.05 -18.27
N LYS A 198 3.01 -17.32 -19.39
CA LYS A 198 2.50 -17.84 -20.67
C LYS A 198 3.24 -19.11 -21.09
N LYS A 199 4.58 -19.14 -21.01
CA LYS A 199 5.37 -20.34 -21.29
C LYS A 199 5.01 -21.50 -20.37
N ARG A 200 4.84 -21.23 -19.05
CA ARG A 200 4.42 -22.24 -18.07
C ARG A 200 3.01 -22.75 -18.34
N ALA A 201 2.09 -21.86 -18.66
CA ALA A 201 0.70 -22.21 -18.99
C ALA A 201 0.66 -23.11 -20.26
N LEU A 202 1.38 -22.73 -21.32
CA LEU A 202 1.50 -23.54 -22.51
C LEU A 202 2.11 -24.92 -22.22
N ALA A 203 3.12 -24.99 -21.34
CA ALA A 203 3.73 -26.25 -20.93
C ALA A 203 2.79 -27.18 -20.15
N ARG A 204 1.74 -26.63 -19.53
CA ARG A 204 0.70 -27.37 -18.79
C ARG A 204 -0.54 -27.67 -19.62
N LEU A 205 -0.68 -27.04 -20.80
CA LEU A 205 -1.84 -27.23 -21.67
C LEU A 205 -1.92 -28.71 -22.09
N TYR A 206 -3.05 -29.32 -21.86
CA TYR A 206 -3.30 -30.75 -22.15
C TYR A 206 -2.42 -31.76 -21.37
N ARG A 207 -1.74 -31.35 -20.31
CA ARG A 207 -1.07 -32.25 -19.37
C ARG A 207 -1.93 -32.38 -18.11
N SER A 208 -3.00 -33.15 -18.20
CA SER A 208 -3.79 -33.67 -17.09
C SER A 208 -3.37 -35.10 -16.77
#